data_7d3a109d293cee77c64ced007aa1850d
#
_entry.id   7d3a109d293cee77c64ced007aa1850d
#
_cell.length_a   1.000
_cell.length_b   1.000
_cell.length_c   1.000
_cell.angle_alpha   90.00
_cell.angle_beta   90.00
_cell.angle_gamma   90.00
#
_symmetry.space_group_name_H-M   'P 1'
#
loop_
_entity.id
_entity.type
_entity.pdbx_description
1 polymer ?
#
loop_
_entity_poly.entity_id
_entity_poly.type
_entity_poly.pdbx_seq_one_letter_code
_entity_poly.pdbx_strand_id
1 'polypeptide(L)'
;MIPKASKILVIDDNQAVHEDYRKVLESQQGDELLNEMESMLFGGDSSNQPKTPDFNFQIDSAVQGQEGLELVKKSVVNNSPYAVAFIDMRMPPGWNGIKTAKEIWKIDANLPVVICTAYTDHSLEEIISELPQIELLLILKKPFDNIELKQMAASQSKLRNLIELASQAEQPNAHRSLSCSK
;
A
#
# COMPACT_ATOMS: atom_id res chain seq x y z
N MET A 1 -9.64 18.36 1.44
CA MET A 1 -9.57 17.46 0.27
C MET A 1 -9.54 16.05 0.81
N ILE A 2 -10.57 15.25 0.61
CA ILE A 2 -10.61 13.83 1.01
C ILE A 2 -9.58 13.11 0.14
N PRO A 3 -8.60 12.39 0.71
CA PRO A 3 -7.63 11.68 -0.11
C PRO A 3 -8.38 10.68 -1.01
N LYS A 4 -8.05 10.70 -2.30
CA LYS A 4 -8.53 9.70 -3.27
C LYS A 4 -8.23 8.33 -2.66
N ALA A 5 -9.19 7.40 -2.68
CA ALA A 5 -9.00 6.06 -2.15
C ALA A 5 -7.67 5.49 -2.67
N SER A 6 -6.75 5.21 -1.78
CA SER A 6 -5.44 4.68 -2.15
C SER A 6 -5.58 3.18 -2.42
N LYS A 7 -5.07 2.73 -3.56
CA LYS A 7 -5.06 1.31 -3.92
C LYS A 7 -3.86 0.62 -3.28
N ILE A 8 -4.12 -0.50 -2.64
CA ILE A 8 -3.10 -1.35 -2.03
C ILE A 8 -3.07 -2.69 -2.76
N LEU A 9 -1.89 -3.21 -3.02
CA LEU A 9 -1.69 -4.54 -3.56
C LEU A 9 -1.24 -5.48 -2.46
N VAL A 10 -1.90 -6.64 -2.33
CA VAL A 10 -1.51 -7.71 -1.41
C VAL A 10 -1.15 -8.95 -2.22
N ILE A 11 0.08 -9.45 -2.04
CA ILE A 11 0.59 -10.64 -2.73
C ILE A 11 0.96 -11.68 -1.67
N ASP A 12 0.15 -12.71 -1.54
CA ASP A 12 0.31 -13.79 -0.55
C ASP A 12 -0.39 -15.04 -1.09
N ASP A 13 0.21 -16.22 -0.99
CA ASP A 13 -0.38 -17.46 -1.49
C ASP A 13 -1.54 -17.97 -0.61
N ASN A 14 -1.72 -17.40 0.57
CA ASN A 14 -2.79 -17.74 1.50
C ASN A 14 -3.99 -16.78 1.37
N GLN A 15 -5.10 -17.28 0.83
CA GLN A 15 -6.32 -16.50 0.64
C GLN A 15 -6.92 -15.92 1.94
N ALA A 16 -6.75 -16.60 3.07
CA ALA A 16 -7.24 -16.08 4.35
C ALA A 16 -6.56 -14.76 4.73
N VAL A 17 -5.29 -14.59 4.38
CA VAL A 17 -4.54 -13.35 4.59
C VAL A 17 -5.17 -12.20 3.81
N HIS A 18 -5.60 -12.42 2.57
CA HIS A 18 -6.26 -11.37 1.77
C HIS A 18 -7.56 -10.88 2.42
N GLU A 19 -8.34 -11.79 3.00
CA GLU A 19 -9.57 -11.41 3.71
C GLU A 19 -9.27 -10.61 4.98
N ASP A 20 -8.22 -10.97 5.71
CA ASP A 20 -7.80 -10.25 6.91
C ASP A 20 -7.32 -8.83 6.55
N TYR A 21 -6.55 -8.65 5.46
CA TYR A 21 -6.17 -7.32 4.98
C TYR A 21 -7.38 -6.47 4.62
N ARG A 22 -8.39 -7.05 3.93
CA ARG A 22 -9.62 -6.33 3.60
C ARG A 22 -10.38 -5.91 4.85
N LYS A 23 -10.58 -6.81 5.81
CA LYS A 23 -11.27 -6.49 7.07
C LYS A 23 -10.60 -5.36 7.84
N VAL A 24 -9.26 -5.28 7.77
CA VAL A 24 -8.48 -4.29 8.53
C VAL A 24 -8.37 -2.95 7.81
N LEU A 25 -8.22 -2.96 6.47
CA LEU A 25 -7.85 -1.77 5.70
C LEU A 25 -8.99 -1.18 4.87
N GLU A 26 -9.98 -1.98 4.45
CA GLU A 26 -11.18 -1.45 3.80
C GLU A 26 -12.12 -0.90 4.87
N SER A 27 -12.55 0.34 4.71
CA SER A 27 -13.52 0.96 5.62
C SER A 27 -14.82 0.18 5.60
N GLN A 28 -15.18 -0.45 6.71
CA GLN A 28 -16.48 -1.07 6.84
C GLN A 28 -17.50 0.05 7.12
N GLN A 29 -18.34 0.35 6.15
CA GLN A 29 -19.49 1.26 6.33
C GLN A 29 -20.44 0.84 7.49
N GLY A 30 -20.19 -0.33 8.10
CA GLY A 30 -20.88 -0.80 9.30
C GLY A 30 -20.41 -0.16 10.60
N ASP A 31 -19.17 0.29 10.68
CA ASP A 31 -18.64 0.86 11.92
C ASP A 31 -19.22 2.25 12.22
N GLU A 32 -19.58 3.04 11.19
CA GLU A 32 -20.28 4.32 11.39
C GLU A 32 -21.68 4.13 11.97
N LEU A 33 -22.43 3.16 11.47
CA LEU A 33 -23.77 2.81 11.97
C LEU A 33 -23.71 2.27 13.41
N LEU A 34 -22.71 1.44 13.71
CA LEU A 34 -22.51 0.90 15.06
C LEU A 34 -22.10 2.03 16.03
N ASN A 35 -21.20 2.90 15.65
CA ASN A 35 -20.77 4.06 16.44
C ASN A 35 -21.92 5.07 16.63
N GLU A 36 -22.78 5.29 15.62
CA GLU A 36 -23.98 6.10 15.76
C GLU A 36 -25.00 5.44 16.70
N MET A 37 -25.22 4.13 16.59
CA MET A 37 -26.11 3.38 17.49
C MET A 37 -25.56 3.35 18.92
N GLU A 38 -24.29 3.15 19.14
CA GLU A 38 -23.66 3.23 20.47
C GLU A 38 -23.79 4.63 21.07
N SER A 39 -23.57 5.69 20.29
CA SER A 39 -23.72 7.07 20.76
C SER A 39 -25.19 7.39 21.09
N MET A 40 -26.15 6.85 20.36
CA MET A 40 -27.58 7.00 20.66
C MET A 40 -28.00 6.20 21.91
N LEU A 41 -27.44 5.01 22.12
CA LEU A 41 -27.82 4.13 23.23
C LEU A 41 -27.16 4.51 24.56
N PHE A 42 -25.94 4.99 24.53
CA PHE A 42 -25.15 5.27 25.75
C PHE A 42 -24.99 6.76 26.06
N GLY A 43 -25.59 7.68 25.26
CA GLY A 43 -25.64 9.11 25.56
C GLY A 43 -24.26 9.77 25.63
N GLY A 44 -23.28 9.22 24.97
CA GLY A 44 -21.92 9.73 24.93
C GLY A 44 -21.82 10.92 23.98
N ASP A 45 -21.35 12.05 24.45
CA ASP A 45 -21.01 13.23 23.67
C ASP A 45 -19.87 12.86 22.69
N SER A 46 -20.21 12.58 21.44
CA SER A 46 -19.26 12.14 20.37
C SER A 46 -18.23 13.19 19.98
N SER A 47 -18.20 14.34 20.66
CA SER A 47 -17.33 15.48 20.34
C SER A 47 -15.87 15.32 20.80
N ASN A 48 -15.54 14.31 21.60
CA ASN A 48 -14.22 14.17 22.22
C ASN A 48 -13.50 12.82 21.98
N GLN A 49 -14.04 11.93 21.15
CA GLN A 49 -13.24 10.79 20.71
C GLN A 49 -12.24 11.26 19.63
N PRO A 50 -10.95 10.92 19.77
CA PRO A 50 -9.99 11.21 18.71
C PRO A 50 -10.48 10.49 17.45
N LYS A 51 -10.88 11.27 16.41
CA LYS A 51 -11.24 10.72 15.12
C LYS A 51 -10.01 9.95 14.60
N THR A 52 -10.06 8.63 14.67
CA THR A 52 -9.09 7.80 13.95
C THR A 52 -9.19 8.21 12.48
N PRO A 53 -8.06 8.48 11.81
CA PRO A 53 -8.11 8.83 10.40
C PRO A 53 -8.84 7.74 9.63
N ASP A 54 -9.91 8.10 8.95
CA ASP A 54 -10.68 7.18 8.13
C ASP A 54 -9.85 6.85 6.87
N PHE A 55 -9.16 5.73 6.92
CA PHE A 55 -8.37 5.22 5.81
C PHE A 55 -9.26 4.31 4.97
N ASN A 56 -9.78 4.82 3.88
CA ASN A 56 -10.53 4.03 2.91
C ASN A 56 -9.56 3.55 1.82
N PHE A 57 -9.04 2.34 1.97
CA PHE A 57 -8.18 1.70 0.98
C PHE A 57 -8.99 0.75 0.10
N GLN A 58 -8.62 0.69 -1.18
CA GLN A 58 -9.08 -0.35 -2.10
C GLN A 58 -8.00 -1.40 -2.22
N ILE A 59 -8.35 -2.68 -2.00
CA ILE A 59 -7.38 -3.78 -2.00
C ILE A 59 -7.54 -4.65 -3.24
N ASP A 60 -6.47 -4.73 -4.02
CA ASP A 60 -6.29 -5.75 -5.05
C ASP A 60 -5.39 -6.87 -4.50
N SER A 61 -5.70 -8.10 -4.86
CA SER A 61 -5.03 -9.30 -4.33
C SER A 61 -4.43 -10.14 -5.45
N ALA A 62 -3.27 -10.72 -5.20
CA ALA A 62 -2.61 -11.70 -6.06
C ALA A 62 -2.10 -12.88 -5.21
N VAL A 63 -2.20 -14.10 -5.72
CA VAL A 63 -1.76 -15.30 -4.99
C VAL A 63 -0.31 -15.68 -5.30
N GLN A 64 0.29 -15.03 -6.30
CA GLN A 64 1.68 -15.29 -6.71
C GLN A 64 2.36 -13.99 -7.18
N GLY A 65 3.68 -13.94 -7.07
CA GLY A 65 4.47 -12.78 -7.48
C GLY A 65 4.29 -12.38 -8.94
N GLN A 66 4.15 -13.34 -9.83
CA GLN A 66 3.92 -13.10 -11.26
C GLN A 66 2.57 -12.42 -11.51
N GLU A 67 1.52 -12.85 -10.81
CA GLU A 67 0.20 -12.23 -10.88
C GLU A 67 0.23 -10.79 -10.36
N GLY A 68 0.90 -10.59 -9.21
CA GLY A 68 1.12 -9.25 -8.65
C GLY A 68 1.83 -8.31 -9.62
N LEU A 69 2.86 -8.80 -10.31
CA LEU A 69 3.55 -8.03 -11.35
C LEU A 69 2.63 -7.60 -12.48
N GLU A 70 1.75 -8.49 -12.95
CA GLU A 70 0.79 -8.15 -14.00
C GLU A 70 -0.24 -7.10 -13.54
N LEU A 71 -0.66 -7.14 -12.28
CA LEU A 71 -1.50 -6.11 -11.69
C LEU A 71 -0.78 -4.75 -11.64
N VAL A 72 0.49 -4.72 -11.26
CA VAL A 72 1.30 -3.48 -11.26
C VAL A 72 1.43 -2.92 -12.68
N LYS A 73 1.75 -3.74 -13.69
CA LYS A 73 1.81 -3.31 -15.09
C LYS A 73 0.49 -2.65 -15.55
N LYS A 74 -0.64 -3.30 -15.26
CA LYS A 74 -1.96 -2.77 -15.59
C LYS A 74 -2.25 -1.45 -14.87
N SER A 75 -1.86 -1.33 -13.61
CA SER A 75 -2.09 -0.13 -12.81
C SER A 75 -1.33 1.08 -13.36
N VAL A 76 -0.08 0.88 -13.78
CA VAL A 76 0.75 1.93 -14.40
C VAL A 76 0.17 2.35 -15.76
N VAL A 77 -0.20 1.40 -16.62
CA VAL A 77 -0.82 1.69 -17.92
C VAL A 77 -2.13 2.48 -17.77
N ASN A 78 -2.92 2.14 -16.76
CA ASN A 78 -4.21 2.80 -16.47
C ASN A 78 -4.05 4.12 -15.70
N ASN A 79 -2.83 4.59 -15.46
CA ASN A 79 -2.54 5.79 -14.66
C ASN A 79 -3.22 5.77 -13.28
N SER A 80 -3.27 4.60 -12.67
CA SER A 80 -3.85 4.35 -11.34
C SER A 80 -2.91 3.46 -10.52
N PRO A 81 -1.67 3.94 -10.22
CA PRO A 81 -0.65 3.15 -9.54
C PRO A 81 -1.07 2.78 -8.12
N TYR A 82 -0.47 1.72 -7.60
CA TYR A 82 -0.64 1.33 -6.21
C TYR A 82 0.10 2.29 -5.28
N ALA A 83 -0.49 2.51 -4.11
CA ALA A 83 0.11 3.32 -3.06
C ALA A 83 1.17 2.55 -2.26
N VAL A 84 0.96 1.25 -2.08
CA VAL A 84 1.90 0.32 -1.42
C VAL A 84 1.59 -1.12 -1.87
N ALA A 85 2.63 -1.97 -1.89
CA ALA A 85 2.49 -3.40 -2.08
C ALA A 85 2.96 -4.15 -0.83
N PHE A 86 2.10 -4.98 -0.25
CA PHE A 86 2.45 -5.96 0.79
C PHE A 86 2.74 -7.30 0.11
N ILE A 87 3.91 -7.86 0.32
CA ILE A 87 4.39 -9.05 -0.40
C ILE A 87 4.87 -10.08 0.62
N ASP A 88 4.27 -11.27 0.60
CA ASP A 88 4.75 -12.37 1.42
C ASP A 88 6.14 -12.83 0.96
N MET A 89 6.98 -13.19 1.93
CA MET A 89 8.33 -13.68 1.64
C MET A 89 8.31 -15.03 0.93
N ARG A 90 7.38 -15.92 1.29
CA ARG A 90 7.33 -17.31 0.79
C ARG A 90 6.03 -17.63 0.09
N MET A 91 6.06 -17.76 -1.21
CA MET A 91 4.90 -18.09 -2.04
C MET A 91 5.20 -19.29 -2.97
N PRO A 92 5.43 -20.50 -2.42
CA PRO A 92 5.68 -21.66 -3.27
C PRO A 92 4.43 -22.02 -4.11
N PRO A 93 4.60 -22.55 -5.34
CA PRO A 93 5.86 -22.87 -6.03
C PRO A 93 6.44 -21.70 -6.84
N GLY A 94 5.90 -20.48 -6.71
CA GLY A 94 6.26 -19.33 -7.52
C GLY A 94 7.48 -18.53 -7.03
N TRP A 95 7.46 -17.23 -7.27
CA TRP A 95 8.53 -16.35 -6.83
C TRP A 95 8.43 -16.07 -5.33
N ASN A 96 9.58 -15.87 -4.70
CA ASN A 96 9.62 -15.33 -3.34
C ASN A 96 9.41 -13.79 -3.34
N GLY A 97 9.24 -13.22 -2.15
CA GLY A 97 9.00 -11.79 -1.99
C GLY A 97 10.12 -10.91 -2.53
N ILE A 98 11.39 -11.30 -2.36
CA ILE A 98 12.56 -10.56 -2.87
C ILE A 98 12.53 -10.47 -4.39
N LYS A 99 12.35 -11.61 -5.06
CA LYS A 99 12.26 -11.63 -6.52
C LYS A 99 11.07 -10.83 -7.03
N THR A 100 9.93 -10.96 -6.37
CA THR A 100 8.71 -10.22 -6.71
C THR A 100 8.95 -8.72 -6.60
N ALA A 101 9.53 -8.22 -5.52
CA ALA A 101 9.84 -6.80 -5.33
C ALA A 101 10.82 -6.28 -6.40
N LYS A 102 11.87 -7.04 -6.71
CA LYS A 102 12.83 -6.68 -7.79
C LYS A 102 12.14 -6.50 -9.15
N GLU A 103 11.26 -7.42 -9.51
CA GLU A 103 10.55 -7.34 -10.80
C GLU A 103 9.51 -6.21 -10.83
N ILE A 104 8.82 -5.96 -9.72
CA ILE A 104 7.89 -4.86 -9.57
C ILE A 104 8.60 -3.51 -9.75
N TRP A 105 9.75 -3.29 -9.12
CA TRP A 105 10.49 -2.03 -9.21
C TRP A 105 11.07 -1.74 -10.59
N LYS A 106 11.21 -2.73 -11.47
CA LYS A 106 11.53 -2.49 -12.88
C LYS A 106 10.37 -1.82 -13.64
N ILE A 107 9.13 -1.97 -13.17
CA ILE A 107 7.92 -1.41 -13.77
C ILE A 107 7.50 -0.12 -13.08
N ASP A 108 7.49 -0.10 -11.76
CA ASP A 108 7.16 1.05 -10.92
C ASP A 108 8.23 1.24 -9.84
N ALA A 109 9.27 1.99 -10.20
CA ALA A 109 10.42 2.24 -9.33
C ALA A 109 10.06 3.03 -8.06
N ASN A 110 8.91 3.69 -8.03
CA ASN A 110 8.45 4.52 -6.92
C ASN A 110 7.44 3.83 -6.01
N LEU A 111 7.11 2.56 -6.25
CA LEU A 111 6.14 1.82 -5.45
C LEU A 111 6.77 1.40 -4.10
N PRO A 112 6.27 1.91 -2.96
CA PRO A 112 6.67 1.40 -1.66
C PRO A 112 6.31 -0.08 -1.51
N VAL A 113 7.22 -0.87 -0.97
CA VAL A 113 7.07 -2.31 -0.75
C VAL A 113 7.23 -2.64 0.71
N VAL A 114 6.34 -3.48 1.22
CA VAL A 114 6.41 -4.08 2.56
C VAL A 114 6.55 -5.59 2.40
N ILE A 115 7.70 -6.13 2.76
CA ILE A 115 7.93 -7.59 2.80
C ILE A 115 7.38 -8.14 4.11
N CYS A 116 6.40 -9.05 4.01
CA CYS A 116 5.83 -9.77 5.15
C CYS A 116 6.59 -11.09 5.35
N THR A 117 7.23 -11.27 6.49
CA THR A 117 8.12 -12.42 6.73
C THR A 117 7.85 -13.10 8.06
N ALA A 118 7.93 -14.42 8.10
CA ALA A 118 7.99 -15.18 9.35
C ALA A 118 9.41 -15.12 9.94
N TYR A 119 9.52 -15.37 11.24
CA TYR A 119 10.79 -15.26 12.00
C TYR A 119 11.95 -16.14 11.47
N THR A 120 11.64 -17.13 10.63
CA THR A 120 12.60 -18.17 10.18
C THR A 120 13.04 -18.01 8.73
N ASP A 121 12.63 -16.94 8.03
CA ASP A 121 12.75 -16.94 6.57
C ASP A 121 14.16 -16.54 6.08
N HIS A 122 14.59 -15.34 6.30
CA HIS A 122 15.92 -14.83 5.92
C HIS A 122 16.41 -13.86 6.97
N SER A 123 17.72 -13.67 7.08
CA SER A 123 18.23 -12.58 7.87
C SER A 123 17.83 -11.24 7.23
N LEU A 124 17.61 -10.21 8.03
CA LEU A 124 17.30 -8.87 7.53
C LEU A 124 18.40 -8.36 6.60
N GLU A 125 19.65 -8.71 6.91
CA GLU A 125 20.81 -8.33 6.13
C GLU A 125 20.78 -8.95 4.73
N GLU A 126 20.33 -10.22 4.59
CA GLU A 126 20.17 -10.87 3.28
C GLU A 126 19.11 -10.16 2.44
N ILE A 127 17.94 -9.86 3.03
CA ILE A 127 16.86 -9.14 2.34
C ILE A 127 17.35 -7.77 1.85
N ILE A 128 17.99 -7.00 2.72
CA ILE A 128 18.49 -5.67 2.44
C ILE A 128 19.58 -5.69 1.37
N SER A 129 20.50 -6.65 1.44
CA SER A 129 21.62 -6.73 0.50
C SER A 129 21.20 -7.06 -0.93
N GLU A 130 20.03 -7.70 -1.08
CA GLU A 130 19.52 -8.10 -2.38
C GLU A 130 18.63 -7.07 -3.07
N LEU A 131 18.08 -6.11 -2.33
CA LEU A 131 17.09 -5.18 -2.86
C LEU A 131 17.68 -3.79 -3.18
N PRO A 132 17.41 -3.24 -4.38
CA PRO A 132 18.07 -2.01 -4.85
C PRO A 132 17.50 -0.71 -4.26
N GLN A 133 16.30 -0.76 -3.67
CA GLN A 133 15.54 0.42 -3.21
C GLN A 133 15.17 0.29 -1.75
N ILE A 134 16.18 0.31 -0.89
CA ILE A 134 16.00 0.13 0.54
C ILE A 134 15.17 1.24 1.20
N GLU A 135 15.21 2.45 0.64
CA GLU A 135 14.44 3.61 1.11
C GLU A 135 12.93 3.46 0.91
N LEU A 136 12.50 2.58 0.00
CA LEU A 136 11.09 2.25 -0.26
C LEU A 136 10.69 0.89 0.31
N LEU A 137 11.59 0.25 1.05
CA LEU A 137 11.37 -1.06 1.64
C LEU A 137 11.06 -0.96 3.12
N LEU A 138 9.97 -1.59 3.54
CA LEU A 138 9.71 -1.94 4.94
C LEU A 138 9.63 -3.45 5.10
N ILE A 139 9.86 -3.91 6.32
CA ILE A 139 9.73 -5.31 6.69
C ILE A 139 8.72 -5.41 7.82
N LEU A 140 7.69 -6.23 7.61
CA LEU A 140 6.65 -6.54 8.58
C LEU A 140 6.79 -8.00 9.01
N LYS A 141 7.07 -8.22 10.28
CA LYS A 141 7.21 -9.58 10.83
C LYS A 141 5.86 -10.16 11.19
N LYS A 142 5.59 -11.38 10.72
CA LYS A 142 4.41 -12.17 11.12
C LYS A 142 4.69 -12.91 12.46
N PRO A 143 3.73 -12.96 13.42
CA PRO A 143 2.42 -12.29 13.36
C PRO A 143 2.51 -10.79 13.66
N PHE A 144 1.67 -10.01 13.02
CA PHE A 144 1.54 -8.56 13.23
C PHE A 144 0.11 -8.22 13.67
N ASP A 145 -0.07 -7.07 14.30
CA ASP A 145 -1.39 -6.61 14.70
C ASP A 145 -2.02 -5.65 13.68
N ASN A 146 -3.34 -5.41 13.86
CA ASN A 146 -4.11 -4.56 12.96
C ASN A 146 -3.63 -3.10 12.96
N ILE A 147 -3.05 -2.63 14.08
CA ILE A 147 -2.57 -1.25 14.22
C ILE A 147 -1.28 -1.08 13.41
N GLU A 148 -0.37 -2.04 13.49
CA GLU A 148 0.87 -2.05 12.70
C GLU A 148 0.56 -2.01 11.20
N LEU A 149 -0.38 -2.87 10.75
CA LEU A 149 -0.79 -2.92 9.35
C LEU A 149 -1.40 -1.60 8.88
N LYS A 150 -2.34 -1.02 9.63
CA LYS A 150 -2.96 0.27 9.32
C LYS A 150 -1.93 1.40 9.26
N GLN A 151 -1.03 1.44 10.22
CA GLN A 151 0.01 2.48 10.29
C GLN A 151 0.97 2.40 9.10
N MET A 152 1.41 1.20 8.72
CA MET A 152 2.27 1.00 7.55
C MET A 152 1.56 1.37 6.26
N ALA A 153 0.32 0.92 6.07
CA ALA A 153 -0.47 1.27 4.89
C ALA A 153 -0.63 2.79 4.73
N ALA A 154 -0.97 3.49 5.81
CA ALA A 154 -1.12 4.94 5.82
C ALA A 154 0.20 5.68 5.54
N SER A 155 1.26 5.28 6.21
CA SER A 155 2.59 5.89 6.06
C SER A 155 3.13 5.73 4.65
N GLN A 156 3.07 4.51 4.09
CA GLN A 156 3.58 4.24 2.76
C GLN A 156 2.73 4.88 1.65
N SER A 157 1.41 4.94 1.83
CA SER A 157 0.54 5.67 0.92
C SER A 157 0.85 7.17 0.89
N LYS A 158 1.16 7.75 2.04
CA LYS A 158 1.59 9.16 2.12
C LYS A 158 2.95 9.38 1.46
N LEU A 159 3.90 8.47 1.67
CA LEU A 159 5.21 8.51 1.02
C LEU A 159 5.06 8.48 -0.50
N ARG A 160 4.26 7.55 -1.04
CA ARG A 160 3.97 7.46 -2.47
C ARG A 160 3.43 8.78 -3.03
N ASN A 161 2.43 9.35 -2.37
CA ASN A 161 1.85 10.63 -2.79
C ASN A 161 2.87 11.77 -2.79
N LEU A 162 3.79 11.81 -1.84
CA LEU A 162 4.87 12.81 -1.79
C LEU A 162 5.85 12.64 -2.95
N ILE A 163 6.23 11.41 -3.28
CA ILE A 163 7.10 11.10 -4.42
C ILE A 163 6.43 11.54 -5.73
N GLU A 164 5.16 11.26 -5.92
CA GLU A 164 4.41 11.66 -7.12
C GLU A 164 4.32 13.18 -7.24
N LEU A 165 4.05 13.89 -6.15
CA LEU A 165 4.01 15.36 -6.15
C LEU A 165 5.38 15.97 -6.47
N ALA A 166 6.46 15.41 -5.92
CA ALA A 166 7.83 15.85 -6.21
C ALA A 166 8.16 15.67 -7.70
N SER A 167 7.85 14.49 -8.26
CA SER A 167 8.09 14.19 -9.67
C SER A 167 7.31 15.11 -10.63
N GLN A 168 6.10 15.51 -10.26
CA GLN A 168 5.30 16.47 -11.04
C GLN A 168 5.85 17.90 -10.96
N ALA A 169 6.44 18.29 -9.83
CA ALA A 169 7.03 19.61 -9.64
C ALA A 169 8.35 19.80 -10.44
N GLU A 170 9.08 18.71 -10.68
CA GLU A 170 10.33 18.71 -11.45
C GLU A 170 10.13 18.72 -12.97
N GLN A 171 8.92 18.53 -13.50
CA GLN A 171 8.61 18.68 -14.92
C GLN A 171 8.43 20.17 -15.25
N PRO A 172 9.42 20.87 -15.85
CA PRO A 172 9.23 22.27 -16.22
C PRO A 172 8.17 22.39 -17.31
N ASN A 173 7.31 23.41 -17.18
CA ASN A 173 6.29 23.83 -18.14
C ASN A 173 6.82 23.93 -19.58
N ALA A 174 6.81 22.82 -20.31
CA ALA A 174 7.19 22.79 -21.74
C ALA A 174 6.13 23.42 -22.68
N HIS A 175 5.11 24.07 -22.16
CA HIS A 175 4.02 24.67 -22.94
C HIS A 175 3.85 26.18 -22.81
N ARG A 176 4.90 26.93 -22.37
CA ARG A 176 4.78 28.39 -22.27
C ARG A 176 5.70 29.21 -23.16
N SER A 177 6.09 28.69 -24.32
CA SER A 177 6.90 29.47 -25.28
C SER A 177 6.47 29.30 -26.72
N LEU A 178 5.21 29.59 -27.07
CA LEU A 178 4.80 29.85 -28.47
C LEU A 178 3.55 30.74 -28.49
N SER A 179 3.65 31.96 -28.03
CA SER A 179 2.75 33.02 -28.47
C SER A 179 3.32 34.39 -28.06
N CYS A 180 4.42 34.79 -28.72
CA CYS A 180 4.75 36.22 -28.83
C CYS A 180 5.58 36.40 -30.10
N SER A 181 4.88 36.46 -31.22
CA SER A 181 5.39 37.07 -32.43
C SER A 181 4.22 37.42 -33.33
N LYS A 182 3.66 38.59 -33.15
CA LYS A 182 3.30 39.55 -34.21
C LYS A 182 2.83 40.84 -33.54
#